data_1e0cf84eff2f6687834ee881d8803387
#
_entry.id   1e0cf84eff2f6687834ee881d8803387
#
_cell.length_a   1.000
_cell.length_b   1.000
_cell.length_c   1.000
_cell.angle_alpha   90.00
_cell.angle_beta   90.00
_cell.angle_gamma   90.00
#
_symmetry.space_group_name_H-M   'P 1'
#
loop_
_entity.id
_entity.type
_entity.pdbx_description
1 polymer ?
#
loop_
_entity_poly.entity_id
_entity_poly.type
_entity_poly.pdbx_seq_one_letter_code
_entity_poly.pdbx_strand_id
1 'polypeptide(L)'
;RHEMGEALYRRGKADFSEEATGLRQLEIYNAVFRMERNRRDGVRDGVLICGAYGFGNAGDDAILQAIIGEMRRIDAHMPVTVISRRPKDTRSAYGVNACNRFHYLAIRRVLRRSQLFISGGGSLMQDVTSRMSLWYYLSTIRLAHRCGCKVQMYGCGIGPIVYERDRKLAARVINDC
;
A
#
# COMPACT_ATOMS: atom_id res chain seq x y z
N ARG A 1 -5.88 -27.18 27.27
CA ARG A 1 -5.39 -25.77 27.12
C ARG A 1 -4.01 -25.69 26.47
N HIS A 2 -3.06 -26.57 26.86
CA HIS A 2 -1.70 -26.57 26.32
C HIS A 2 -1.69 -26.95 24.82
N GLU A 3 -2.36 -28.03 24.44
CA GLU A 3 -2.46 -28.50 23.05
C GLU A 3 -3.10 -27.48 22.11
N MET A 4 -4.12 -26.76 22.57
CA MET A 4 -4.75 -25.69 21.76
C MET A 4 -3.82 -24.51 21.59
N GLY A 5 -3.02 -24.17 22.60
CA GLY A 5 -1.99 -23.13 22.52
C GLY A 5 -0.89 -23.47 21.52
N GLU A 6 -0.40 -24.72 21.52
CA GLU A 6 0.57 -25.20 20.54
C GLU A 6 0.02 -25.24 19.11
N ALA A 7 -1.22 -25.68 18.94
CA ALA A 7 -1.86 -25.69 17.62
C ALA A 7 -2.03 -24.28 17.07
N LEU A 8 -2.45 -23.33 17.90
CA LEU A 8 -2.54 -21.91 17.54
C LEU A 8 -1.17 -21.29 17.23
N TYR A 9 -0.14 -21.63 18.01
CA TYR A 9 1.22 -21.17 17.75
C TYR A 9 1.78 -21.71 16.44
N ARG A 10 1.62 -23.01 16.15
CA ARG A 10 2.04 -23.65 14.88
C ARG A 10 1.32 -23.03 13.70
N ARG A 11 0.01 -22.82 13.82
CA ARG A 11 -0.79 -22.16 12.77
C ARG A 11 -0.38 -20.68 12.60
N GLY A 12 -0.17 -19.95 13.71
CA GLY A 12 0.32 -18.58 13.67
C GLY A 12 1.69 -18.48 12.99
N LYS A 13 2.61 -19.38 13.32
CA LYS A 13 3.94 -19.42 12.69
C LYS A 13 3.87 -19.82 11.22
N ALA A 14 3.00 -20.75 10.84
CA ALA A 14 2.85 -21.18 9.44
C ALA A 14 2.15 -20.11 8.58
N ASP A 15 1.11 -19.46 9.12
CA ASP A 15 0.27 -18.55 8.35
C ASP A 15 0.71 -17.08 8.42
N PHE A 16 1.42 -16.68 9.50
CA PHE A 16 1.76 -15.30 9.81
C PHE A 16 3.24 -15.06 10.12
N SER A 17 4.12 -16.05 9.89
CA SER A 17 5.57 -15.79 9.93
C SER A 17 5.95 -14.77 8.87
N GLU A 18 7.04 -14.03 9.09
CA GLU A 18 7.56 -13.08 8.10
C GLU A 18 7.79 -13.75 6.74
N GLU A 19 8.27 -15.00 6.76
CA GLU A 19 8.53 -15.79 5.55
C GLU A 19 7.23 -16.20 4.84
N ALA A 20 6.22 -16.73 5.55
CA ALA A 20 4.93 -17.10 4.98
C ALA A 20 4.16 -15.87 4.47
N THR A 21 4.21 -14.78 5.20
CA THR A 21 3.61 -13.50 4.80
C THR A 21 4.32 -12.94 3.58
N GLY A 22 5.66 -12.98 3.54
CA GLY A 22 6.47 -12.53 2.42
C GLY A 22 6.21 -13.35 1.15
N LEU A 23 6.17 -14.69 1.25
CA LEU A 23 5.86 -15.57 0.13
C LEU A 23 4.46 -15.33 -0.44
N ARG A 24 3.45 -15.21 0.42
CA ARG A 24 2.07 -14.93 0.01
C ARG A 24 1.94 -13.58 -0.71
N GLN A 25 2.66 -12.58 -0.24
CA GLN A 25 2.73 -11.27 -0.87
C GLN A 25 3.42 -11.32 -2.24
N LEU A 26 4.50 -12.08 -2.35
CA LEU A 26 5.19 -12.33 -3.62
C LEU A 26 4.28 -13.02 -4.64
N GLU A 27 3.49 -13.99 -4.21
CA GLU A 27 2.50 -14.67 -5.06
C GLU A 27 1.44 -13.71 -5.59
N ILE A 28 0.91 -12.84 -4.72
CA ILE A 28 -0.07 -11.80 -5.10
C ILE A 28 0.56 -10.84 -6.12
N TYR A 29 1.77 -10.35 -5.86
CA TYR A 29 2.46 -9.47 -6.79
C TYR A 29 2.72 -10.13 -8.14
N ASN A 30 3.22 -11.36 -8.14
CA ASN A 30 3.46 -12.11 -9.37
C ASN A 30 2.17 -12.40 -10.14
N ALA A 31 1.05 -12.63 -9.46
CA ALA A 31 -0.24 -12.80 -10.10
C ALA A 31 -0.73 -11.50 -10.75
N VAL A 32 -0.65 -10.37 -10.05
CA VAL A 32 -1.01 -9.05 -10.58
C VAL A 32 -0.17 -8.72 -11.82
N PHE A 33 1.15 -8.90 -11.76
CA PHE A 33 2.03 -8.59 -12.88
C PHE A 33 1.88 -9.54 -14.06
N ARG A 34 1.62 -10.83 -13.82
CA ARG A 34 1.31 -11.78 -14.91
C ARG A 34 0.02 -11.43 -15.64
N MET A 35 -1.02 -11.03 -14.94
CA MET A 35 -2.29 -10.63 -15.55
C MET A 35 -2.14 -9.39 -16.42
N GLU A 36 -1.31 -8.44 -16.03
CA GLU A 36 -1.11 -7.19 -16.77
C GLU A 36 -0.10 -7.30 -17.91
N ARG A 37 0.90 -8.18 -17.85
CA ARG A 37 1.82 -8.46 -18.98
C ARG A 37 1.09 -8.97 -20.21
N ASN A 38 -0.04 -9.63 -20.05
CA ASN A 38 -0.89 -10.14 -21.15
C ASN A 38 -1.86 -9.08 -21.71
N ARG A 39 -2.03 -7.95 -21.02
CA ARG A 39 -2.78 -6.80 -21.55
C ARG A 39 -1.84 -5.91 -22.33
N ARG A 40 -1.83 -6.08 -23.65
CA ARG A 40 -1.11 -5.20 -24.60
C ARG A 40 -1.69 -3.79 -24.75
N ASP A 41 -2.50 -3.33 -23.82
CA ASP A 41 -3.09 -2.00 -23.85
C ASP A 41 -2.29 -1.03 -22.98
N GLY A 42 -1.35 -0.35 -23.64
CA GLY A 42 -0.81 0.96 -23.27
C GLY A 42 -0.29 1.12 -21.84
N VAL A 43 1.04 1.07 -21.68
CA VAL A 43 1.84 1.80 -20.65
C VAL A 43 1.24 1.94 -19.23
N ARG A 44 0.67 0.87 -18.67
CA ARG A 44 0.30 0.80 -17.25
C ARG A 44 1.21 -0.20 -16.54
N ASP A 45 2.43 0.21 -16.31
CA ASP A 45 3.51 -0.62 -15.76
C ASP A 45 3.96 -0.17 -14.37
N GLY A 46 3.53 1.01 -13.93
CA GLY A 46 3.99 1.63 -12.70
C GLY A 46 3.25 1.16 -11.44
N VAL A 47 3.89 1.44 -10.29
CA VAL A 47 3.33 1.26 -8.95
C VAL A 47 3.30 2.61 -8.25
N LEU A 48 2.16 2.95 -7.63
CA LEU A 48 2.05 4.10 -6.74
C LEU A 48 1.90 3.63 -5.29
N ILE A 49 2.79 4.06 -4.43
CA ILE A 49 2.81 3.72 -3.00
C ILE A 49 2.34 4.91 -2.19
N CYS A 50 1.39 4.70 -1.29
CA CYS A 50 0.83 5.70 -0.40
C CYS A 50 0.91 5.23 1.05
N GLY A 51 1.40 6.09 1.94
CA GLY A 51 1.52 5.85 3.37
C GLY A 51 1.90 7.13 4.12
N ALA A 52 2.30 7.01 5.37
CA ALA A 52 2.75 8.15 6.16
C ALA A 52 4.23 8.49 5.91
N TYR A 53 4.58 8.68 4.64
CA TYR A 53 5.98 8.85 4.21
C TYR A 53 6.44 10.30 4.17
N GLY A 54 7.72 10.51 4.49
CA GLY A 54 8.36 11.82 4.53
C GLY A 54 8.04 12.62 5.79
N PHE A 55 7.62 11.95 6.86
CA PHE A 55 7.44 12.54 8.19
C PHE A 55 8.64 12.32 9.12
N GLY A 56 9.59 11.47 8.72
CA GLY A 56 10.75 11.10 9.53
C GLY A 56 10.42 10.02 10.55
N ASN A 57 9.45 9.16 10.26
CA ASN A 57 9.11 8.01 11.10
C ASN A 57 9.86 6.77 10.58
N ALA A 58 10.80 6.27 11.38
CA ALA A 58 11.64 5.14 11.01
C ALA A 58 10.86 3.86 10.71
N GLY A 59 9.72 3.63 11.38
CA GLY A 59 8.86 2.48 11.13
C GLY A 59 8.21 2.53 9.73
N ASP A 60 7.64 3.68 9.37
CA ASP A 60 7.03 3.86 8.06
C ASP A 60 8.10 3.83 6.95
N ASP A 61 9.28 4.40 7.22
CA ASP A 61 10.42 4.40 6.29
C ASP A 61 10.95 2.98 6.06
N ALA A 62 11.02 2.14 7.09
CA ALA A 62 11.42 0.73 6.97
C ALA A 62 10.42 -0.07 6.12
N ILE A 63 9.13 0.13 6.33
CA ILE A 63 8.08 -0.51 5.51
C ILE A 63 8.18 -0.05 4.05
N LEU A 64 8.36 1.25 3.82
CA LEU A 64 8.55 1.78 2.46
C LEU A 64 9.75 1.14 1.77
N GLN A 65 10.88 1.03 2.47
CA GLN A 65 12.09 0.40 1.96
C GLN A 65 11.86 -1.07 1.59
N ALA A 66 11.15 -1.81 2.43
CA ALA A 66 10.80 -3.21 2.17
C ALA A 66 9.92 -3.34 0.92
N ILE A 67 8.87 -2.52 0.78
CA ILE A 67 8.00 -2.51 -0.40
C ILE A 67 8.80 -2.21 -1.67
N ILE A 68 9.64 -1.17 -1.65
CA ILE A 68 10.48 -0.81 -2.80
C ILE A 68 11.44 -1.93 -3.15
N GLY A 69 12.05 -2.56 -2.15
CA GLY A 69 12.95 -3.71 -2.33
C GLY A 69 12.26 -4.87 -3.05
N GLU A 70 11.04 -5.21 -2.63
CA GLU A 70 10.26 -6.27 -3.27
C GLU A 70 9.84 -5.90 -4.70
N MET A 71 9.44 -4.67 -4.95
CA MET A 71 9.11 -4.22 -6.31
C MET A 71 10.32 -4.35 -7.24
N ARG A 72 11.52 -3.98 -6.78
CA ARG A 72 12.75 -4.10 -7.55
C ARG A 72 13.20 -5.54 -7.77
N ARG A 73 12.89 -6.44 -6.83
CA ARG A 73 13.13 -7.89 -7.01
C ARG A 73 12.27 -8.48 -8.12
N ILE A 74 11.03 -8.01 -8.24
CA ILE A 74 10.10 -8.48 -9.28
C ILE A 74 10.50 -7.94 -10.64
N ASP A 75 10.80 -6.65 -10.72
CA ASP A 75 11.26 -5.96 -11.91
C ASP A 75 12.15 -4.77 -11.52
N ALA A 76 13.44 -4.88 -11.83
CA ALA A 76 14.43 -3.85 -11.51
C ALA A 76 14.11 -2.49 -12.17
N HIS A 77 13.38 -2.50 -13.28
CA HIS A 77 13.03 -1.31 -14.06
C HIS A 77 11.61 -0.80 -13.81
N MET A 78 10.89 -1.43 -12.88
CA MET A 78 9.53 -1.03 -12.55
C MET A 78 9.44 0.43 -12.12
N PRO A 79 8.59 1.26 -12.75
CA PRO A 79 8.39 2.65 -12.36
C PRO A 79 7.66 2.72 -11.01
N VAL A 80 8.39 3.00 -9.94
CA VAL A 80 7.85 3.19 -8.59
C VAL A 80 7.72 4.67 -8.31
N THR A 81 6.53 5.09 -7.87
CA THR A 81 6.27 6.45 -7.38
C THR A 81 5.75 6.39 -5.96
N VAL A 82 6.22 7.27 -5.09
CA VAL A 82 5.81 7.36 -3.68
C VAL A 82 5.08 8.68 -3.44
N ILE A 83 3.93 8.63 -2.79
CA ILE A 83 3.29 9.83 -2.25
C ILE A 83 3.98 10.17 -0.94
N SER A 84 4.59 11.35 -0.87
CA SER A 84 5.39 11.78 0.28
C SER A 84 5.12 13.24 0.63
N ARG A 85 5.31 13.57 1.91
CA ARG A 85 5.33 14.96 2.39
C ARG A 85 6.57 15.71 1.90
N ARG A 86 7.70 14.98 1.77
CA ARG A 86 8.99 15.53 1.32
C ARG A 86 9.47 14.78 0.07
N PRO A 87 8.89 15.05 -1.11
CA PRO A 87 9.21 14.28 -2.31
C PRO A 87 10.68 14.32 -2.73
N LYS A 88 11.38 15.44 -2.47
CA LYS A 88 12.81 15.56 -2.79
C LYS A 88 13.63 14.57 -1.97
N ASP A 89 13.41 14.54 -0.65
CA ASP A 89 14.13 13.68 0.28
C ASP A 89 13.84 12.21 -0.04
N THR A 90 12.56 11.87 -0.31
CA THR A 90 12.16 10.51 -0.69
C THR A 90 12.82 10.05 -1.98
N ARG A 91 12.91 10.92 -3.00
CA ARG A 91 13.63 10.57 -4.24
C ARG A 91 15.10 10.29 -3.99
N SER A 92 15.73 11.14 -3.20
CA SER A 92 17.16 11.03 -2.88
C SER A 92 17.48 9.77 -2.07
N ALA A 93 16.63 9.48 -1.06
CA ALA A 93 16.85 8.35 -0.16
C ALA A 93 16.61 6.98 -0.81
N TYR A 94 15.59 6.87 -1.66
CA TYR A 94 15.14 5.56 -2.18
C TYR A 94 15.38 5.37 -3.68
N GLY A 95 15.80 6.39 -4.42
CA GLY A 95 16.00 6.30 -5.86
C GLY A 95 14.72 5.99 -6.64
N VAL A 96 13.57 6.51 -6.20
CA VAL A 96 12.26 6.33 -6.80
C VAL A 96 11.66 7.68 -7.19
N ASN A 97 10.60 7.66 -8.01
CA ASN A 97 9.82 8.88 -8.22
C ASN A 97 9.02 9.22 -6.95
N ALA A 98 8.76 10.50 -6.74
CA ALA A 98 7.91 10.91 -5.63
C ALA A 98 7.07 12.15 -5.99
N CYS A 99 5.84 12.20 -5.49
CA CYS A 99 4.94 13.33 -5.61
C CYS A 99 4.43 13.80 -4.26
N ASN A 100 4.03 15.08 -4.19
CA ASN A 100 3.49 15.64 -2.95
C ASN A 100 2.06 15.13 -2.70
N ARG A 101 1.77 14.81 -1.44
CA ARG A 101 0.47 14.28 -1.00
C ARG A 101 -0.74 15.19 -1.30
N PHE A 102 -0.51 16.49 -1.44
CA PHE A 102 -1.57 17.44 -1.74
C PHE A 102 -1.70 17.78 -3.23
N HIS A 103 -0.83 17.22 -4.06
CA HIS A 103 -0.83 17.50 -5.50
C HIS A 103 -1.73 16.52 -6.25
N TYR A 104 -3.04 16.68 -6.07
CA TYR A 104 -4.07 15.78 -6.59
C TYR A 104 -3.93 15.46 -8.09
N LEU A 105 -3.66 16.46 -8.92
CA LEU A 105 -3.51 16.27 -10.37
C LEU A 105 -2.28 15.40 -10.71
N ALA A 106 -1.19 15.56 -9.98
CA ALA A 106 -0.01 14.71 -10.15
C ALA A 106 -0.30 13.27 -9.73
N ILE A 107 -0.94 13.07 -8.57
CA ILE A 107 -1.36 11.76 -8.08
C ILE A 107 -2.26 11.07 -9.12
N ARG A 108 -3.29 11.76 -9.62
CA ARG A 108 -4.20 11.22 -10.62
C ARG A 108 -3.50 10.87 -11.93
N ARG A 109 -2.52 11.67 -12.36
CA ARG A 109 -1.71 11.39 -13.58
C ARG A 109 -0.88 10.13 -13.39
N VAL A 110 -0.25 9.94 -12.23
CA VAL A 110 0.52 8.74 -11.90
C VAL A 110 -0.39 7.52 -11.84
N LEU A 111 -1.53 7.60 -11.13
CA LEU A 111 -2.51 6.51 -11.03
C LEU A 111 -2.98 6.00 -12.40
N ARG A 112 -3.19 6.89 -13.36
CA ARG A 112 -3.59 6.49 -14.72
C ARG A 112 -2.53 5.69 -15.46
N ARG A 113 -1.26 5.77 -15.04
CA ARG A 113 -0.13 5.03 -15.60
C ARG A 113 0.29 3.85 -14.72
N SER A 114 -0.25 3.76 -13.51
CA SER A 114 0.05 2.68 -12.57
C SER A 114 -0.92 1.52 -12.75
N GLN A 115 -0.41 0.32 -12.71
CA GLN A 115 -1.19 -0.90 -12.65
C GLN A 115 -1.59 -1.24 -11.21
N LEU A 116 -0.73 -0.89 -10.23
CA LEU A 116 -0.91 -1.21 -8.83
C LEU A 116 -0.81 0.06 -7.97
N PHE A 117 -1.72 0.16 -7.03
CA PHE A 117 -1.67 1.11 -5.92
C PHE A 117 -1.48 0.35 -4.61
N ILE A 118 -0.45 0.68 -3.86
CA ILE A 118 -0.17 0.09 -2.55
C ILE A 118 -0.48 1.14 -1.48
N SER A 119 -1.47 0.84 -0.64
CA SER A 119 -1.67 1.54 0.62
C SER A 119 -0.85 0.82 1.67
N GLY A 120 0.29 1.39 2.07
CA GLY A 120 1.30 0.68 2.81
C GLY A 120 1.81 1.39 4.04
N GLY A 121 1.94 0.60 5.10
CA GLY A 121 2.64 0.96 6.33
C GLY A 121 1.85 1.73 7.36
N GLY A 122 1.95 1.26 8.59
CA GLY A 122 1.44 1.95 9.77
C GLY A 122 -0.07 1.90 9.97
N SER A 123 -0.54 2.52 11.03
CA SER A 123 -1.96 2.58 11.40
C SER A 123 -2.70 3.68 10.63
N LEU A 124 -2.88 3.47 9.33
CA LEU A 124 -3.46 4.47 8.43
C LEU A 124 -4.98 4.56 8.54
N MET A 125 -5.65 3.41 8.81
CA MET A 125 -7.10 3.28 8.81
C MET A 125 -7.67 3.46 10.22
N GLN A 126 -7.51 4.66 10.78
CA GLN A 126 -8.00 5.03 12.10
C GLN A 126 -8.38 6.52 12.15
N ASP A 127 -9.32 6.89 13.02
CA ASP A 127 -9.78 8.29 13.18
C ASP A 127 -9.42 8.90 14.54
N VAL A 128 -8.74 8.11 15.40
CA VAL A 128 -8.35 8.55 16.75
C VAL A 128 -7.37 9.73 16.70
N THR A 129 -6.39 9.66 15.80
CA THR A 129 -5.41 10.75 15.64
C THR A 129 -5.99 11.89 14.80
N SER A 130 -6.68 11.57 13.70
CA SER A 130 -7.26 12.58 12.80
C SER A 130 -8.24 11.95 11.81
N ARG A 131 -9.50 12.38 11.85
CA ARG A 131 -10.51 12.02 10.83
C ARG A 131 -10.08 12.43 9.42
N MET A 132 -9.44 13.58 9.30
CA MET A 132 -8.92 14.07 8.01
C MET A 132 -7.89 13.13 7.43
N SER A 133 -7.07 12.50 8.27
CA SER A 133 -6.09 11.52 7.83
C SER A 133 -6.77 10.27 7.27
N LEU A 134 -7.75 9.72 7.98
CA LEU A 134 -8.54 8.59 7.51
C LEU A 134 -9.21 8.90 6.15
N TRP A 135 -9.88 10.04 6.04
CA TRP A 135 -10.53 10.46 4.80
C TRP A 135 -9.55 10.63 3.65
N TYR A 136 -8.36 11.16 3.92
CA TYR A 136 -7.31 11.27 2.92
C TYR A 136 -6.93 9.90 2.35
N TYR A 137 -6.64 8.93 3.20
CA TYR A 137 -6.27 7.58 2.73
C TYR A 137 -7.42 6.89 2.00
N LEU A 138 -8.63 6.92 2.53
CA LEU A 138 -9.81 6.35 1.88
C LEU A 138 -10.11 7.02 0.52
N SER A 139 -9.95 8.33 0.43
CA SER A 139 -10.16 9.07 -0.82
C SER A 139 -9.09 8.71 -1.88
N THR A 140 -7.85 8.48 -1.45
CA THR A 140 -6.76 8.11 -2.33
C THR A 140 -6.95 6.68 -2.86
N ILE A 141 -7.38 5.74 -2.01
CA ILE A 141 -7.76 4.37 -2.41
C ILE A 141 -8.89 4.40 -3.45
N ARG A 142 -9.97 5.14 -3.17
CA ARG A 142 -11.09 5.30 -4.12
C ARG A 142 -10.65 5.92 -5.45
N LEU A 143 -9.74 6.87 -5.40
CA LEU A 143 -9.20 7.47 -6.61
C LEU A 143 -8.38 6.45 -7.42
N ALA A 144 -7.56 5.64 -6.76
CA ALA A 144 -6.80 4.58 -7.40
C ALA A 144 -7.73 3.56 -8.09
N HIS A 145 -8.75 3.11 -7.39
CA HIS A 145 -9.77 2.21 -7.94
C HIS A 145 -10.49 2.83 -9.16
N ARG A 146 -10.93 4.09 -9.06
CA ARG A 146 -11.55 4.82 -10.19
C ARG A 146 -10.61 5.03 -11.37
N CYS A 147 -9.31 5.07 -11.13
CA CYS A 147 -8.29 5.12 -12.19
C CYS A 147 -8.00 3.74 -12.77
N GLY A 148 -8.63 2.67 -12.29
CA GLY A 148 -8.46 1.29 -12.75
C GLY A 148 -7.18 0.63 -12.24
N CYS A 149 -6.56 1.13 -11.16
CA CYS A 149 -5.47 0.44 -10.49
C CYS A 149 -6.00 -0.74 -9.70
N LYS A 150 -5.23 -1.83 -9.65
CA LYS A 150 -5.39 -2.81 -8.58
C LYS A 150 -4.96 -2.15 -7.28
N VAL A 151 -5.70 -2.41 -6.21
CA VAL A 151 -5.40 -1.83 -4.90
C VAL A 151 -4.96 -2.93 -3.95
N GLN A 152 -3.87 -2.69 -3.25
CA GLN A 152 -3.38 -3.57 -2.21
C GLN A 152 -3.15 -2.78 -0.92
N MET A 153 -3.66 -3.29 0.17
CA MET A 153 -3.35 -2.81 1.51
C MET A 153 -2.23 -3.67 2.09
N TYR A 154 -1.06 -3.06 2.31
CA TYR A 154 0.13 -3.74 2.78
C TYR A 154 0.52 -3.27 4.17
N GLY A 155 0.51 -4.17 5.16
CA GLY A 155 0.90 -3.83 6.53
C GLY A 155 0.14 -2.65 7.14
N CYS A 156 -1.09 -2.42 6.66
CA CYS A 156 -1.95 -1.36 7.19
C CYS A 156 -2.64 -1.82 8.47
N GLY A 157 -2.35 -1.17 9.59
CA GLY A 157 -3.15 -1.30 10.80
C GLY A 157 -4.54 -0.68 10.58
N ILE A 158 -5.57 -1.46 10.91
CA ILE A 158 -6.93 -0.95 11.03
C ILE A 158 -7.17 -0.72 12.52
N GLY A 159 -7.11 0.53 12.92
CA GLY A 159 -7.29 0.94 14.31
C GLY A 159 -8.74 1.22 14.64
N PRO A 160 -9.04 1.69 15.87
CA PRO A 160 -10.40 2.07 16.18
C PRO A 160 -10.85 3.21 15.27
N ILE A 161 -12.01 3.00 14.64
CA ILE A 161 -12.75 4.03 13.92
C ILE A 161 -13.98 4.34 14.77
N VAL A 162 -13.96 5.46 15.45
CA VAL A 162 -14.95 5.82 16.47
C VAL A 162 -16.30 6.17 15.83
N TYR A 163 -16.27 6.95 14.76
CA TYR A 163 -17.50 7.42 14.12
C TYR A 163 -18.12 6.37 13.21
N GLU A 164 -19.38 6.05 13.44
CA GLU A 164 -20.10 5.01 12.65
C GLU A 164 -20.12 5.31 11.14
N ARG A 165 -20.27 6.58 10.78
CA ARG A 165 -20.21 7.02 9.37
C ARG A 165 -18.85 6.69 8.74
N ASP A 166 -17.79 6.90 9.47
CA ASP A 166 -16.42 6.67 9.00
C ASP A 166 -16.14 5.15 8.92
N ARG A 167 -16.67 4.35 9.85
CA ARG A 167 -16.64 2.88 9.77
C ARG A 167 -17.34 2.34 8.53
N LYS A 168 -18.57 2.82 8.26
CA LYS A 168 -19.32 2.44 7.05
C LYS A 168 -18.59 2.84 5.77
N LEU A 169 -17.97 4.01 5.76
CA LEU A 169 -17.18 4.48 4.63
C LEU A 169 -15.92 3.61 4.43
N ALA A 170 -15.18 3.35 5.51
CA ALA A 170 -13.98 2.53 5.48
C ALA A 170 -14.30 1.10 5.02
N ALA A 171 -15.32 0.46 5.60
CA ALA A 171 -15.77 -0.87 5.20
C ALA A 171 -16.10 -0.94 3.71
N ARG A 172 -16.86 0.05 3.18
CA ARG A 172 -17.18 0.10 1.75
C ARG A 172 -15.94 0.23 0.87
N VAL A 173 -15.02 1.13 1.24
CA VAL A 173 -13.81 1.36 0.43
C VAL A 173 -12.85 0.17 0.47
N ILE A 174 -12.72 -0.48 1.63
CA ILE A 174 -11.83 -1.63 1.80
C ILE A 174 -12.38 -2.88 1.12
N ASN A 175 -13.69 -3.10 1.16
CA ASN A 175 -14.31 -4.26 0.50
C ASN A 175 -14.31 -4.16 -1.03
N ASP A 176 -14.11 -2.96 -1.56
CA ASP A 176 -13.97 -2.73 -3.01
C ASP A 176 -12.51 -2.94 -3.51
N CYS A 177 -11.55 -3.30 -2.62
CA CYS A 177 -10.12 -3.48 -2.95
C CYS A 177 -9.78 -4.88 -3.46
#